data_55ea88e69a0c8eed0c16bba8672d8db7
#
_entry.id   55ea88e69a0c8eed0c16bba8672d8db7
#
_cell.length_a   1.000
_cell.length_b   1.000
_cell.length_c   1.000
_cell.angle_alpha   90.00
_cell.angle_beta   90.00
_cell.angle_gamma   90.00
#
_symmetry.space_group_name_H-M   'P 1'
#
loop_
_entity.id
_entity.type
_entity.pdbx_description
1 polymer ?
#
loop_
_entity_poly.entity_id
_entity_poly.type
_entity_poly.pdbx_seq_one_letter_code
_entity_poly.pdbx_strand_id
1 'polypeptide(L)' 'MKAIINSKLYDTTTSSVIFADGTEALFKTQNGAYFRTSSEGIEPMTEEATKEYLGINDADSYIKEFGTVESA' A
#
# COMPACT_ATOMS: atom_id res chain seq x y z
N MET A 1 -12.47 -5.81 -5.22
CA MET A 1 -11.55 -5.83 -6.39
C MET A 1 -10.47 -6.87 -6.15
N LYS A 2 -10.15 -7.66 -7.13
CA LYS A 2 -9.06 -8.62 -7.00
C LYS A 2 -8.38 -8.85 -8.35
N ALA A 3 -7.11 -9.23 -8.29
CA ALA A 3 -6.31 -9.50 -9.48
C ALA A 3 -5.25 -10.54 -9.15
N ILE A 4 -4.88 -11.33 -10.16
CA ILE A 4 -3.78 -12.28 -10.05
C ILE A 4 -2.63 -11.75 -10.89
N ILE A 5 -1.51 -11.47 -10.23
CA ILE A 5 -0.34 -10.87 -10.88
C ILE A 5 0.89 -11.67 -10.43
N ASN A 6 1.64 -12.21 -11.38
CA ASN A 6 2.78 -13.08 -11.09
C ASN A 6 2.39 -14.26 -10.19
N SER A 7 1.23 -14.86 -10.48
CA SER A 7 0.69 -16.02 -9.75
C SER A 7 0.35 -15.72 -8.29
N LYS A 8 0.17 -14.45 -7.93
CA LYS A 8 -0.22 -14.07 -6.58
C LYS A 8 -1.55 -13.32 -6.61
N LEU A 9 -2.40 -13.61 -5.64
CA LEU A 9 -3.70 -12.97 -5.52
C LEU A 9 -3.59 -11.68 -4.71
N TYR A 10 -4.08 -10.59 -5.29
CA TYR A 10 -4.22 -9.30 -4.60
C TYR A 10 -5.71 -9.01 -4.50
N ASP A 11 -6.24 -8.95 -3.28
CA ASP A 11 -7.68 -8.87 -3.03
C ASP A 11 -7.96 -7.81 -1.97
N THR A 12 -8.70 -6.77 -2.35
CA THR A 12 -9.01 -5.67 -1.42
C THR A 12 -9.90 -6.12 -0.28
N THR A 13 -10.70 -7.18 -0.46
CA THR A 13 -11.63 -7.62 0.58
C THR A 13 -10.93 -8.36 1.72
N THR A 14 -9.74 -8.92 1.47
CA THR A 14 -8.97 -9.65 2.49
C THR A 14 -7.72 -8.90 2.92
N SER A 15 -7.55 -7.68 2.47
CA SER A 15 -6.38 -6.86 2.78
C SER A 15 -6.78 -5.70 3.67
N SER A 16 -5.78 -5.11 4.36
CA SER A 16 -6.00 -3.94 5.21
C SER A 16 -5.66 -2.69 4.44
N VAL A 17 -6.53 -1.67 4.51
CA VAL A 17 -6.24 -0.39 3.90
C VAL A 17 -5.28 0.38 4.82
N ILE A 18 -4.18 0.88 4.24
CA ILE A 18 -3.20 1.67 4.99
C ILE A 18 -3.45 3.15 4.75
N PHE A 19 -3.81 3.51 3.53
CA PHE A 19 -3.99 4.90 3.13
C PHE A 19 -4.99 4.94 1.98
N ALA A 20 -5.87 5.93 2.00
CA ALA A 20 -6.84 6.13 0.91
C ALA A 20 -6.97 7.62 0.66
N ASP A 21 -6.99 7.99 -0.62
CA ASP A 21 -7.12 9.37 -1.05
C ASP A 21 -7.90 9.41 -2.36
N GLY A 22 -9.17 9.82 -2.28
CA GLY A 22 -10.00 9.94 -3.46
C GLY A 22 -10.09 8.66 -4.25
N THR A 23 -9.41 8.63 -5.40
CA THR A 23 -9.48 7.50 -6.32
C THR A 23 -8.39 6.46 -6.11
N GLU A 24 -7.48 6.69 -5.17
CA GLU A 24 -6.37 5.77 -4.91
C GLU A 24 -6.42 5.24 -3.49
N ALA A 25 -5.96 4.00 -3.31
CA ALA A 25 -5.81 3.43 -1.98
C ALA A 25 -4.60 2.49 -1.97
N LEU A 26 -3.96 2.41 -0.80
CA LEU A 26 -2.82 1.54 -0.58
C LEU A 26 -3.22 0.48 0.43
N PHE A 27 -2.93 -0.78 0.10
CA PHE A 27 -3.33 -1.92 0.90
C PHE A 27 -2.13 -2.76 1.31
N LYS A 28 -2.30 -3.49 2.43
CA LYS A 28 -1.35 -4.50 2.87
C LYS A 28 -2.07 -5.82 2.95
N THR A 29 -1.54 -6.85 2.30
CA THR A 29 -2.12 -8.19 2.34
C THR A 29 -1.83 -8.88 3.66
N GLN A 30 -2.52 -9.99 3.93
CA GLN A 30 -2.27 -10.78 5.14
C GLN A 30 -0.84 -11.34 5.18
N ASN A 31 -0.24 -11.55 4.02
CA ASN A 31 1.14 -12.04 3.93
C ASN A 31 2.19 -10.93 3.96
N GLY A 32 1.76 -9.68 4.14
CA GLY A 32 2.69 -8.57 4.27
C GLY A 32 3.11 -7.91 2.97
N ALA A 33 2.47 -8.25 1.86
CA ALA A 33 2.73 -7.58 0.59
C ALA A 33 1.92 -6.29 0.49
N TYR A 34 2.37 -5.37 -0.36
CA TYR A 34 1.69 -4.10 -0.56
C TYR A 34 1.18 -3.99 -1.98
N PHE A 35 0.06 -3.32 -2.17
CA PHE A 35 -0.43 -2.99 -3.50
C PHE A 35 -1.29 -1.73 -3.44
N ARG A 36 -1.39 -1.07 -4.59
CA ARG A 36 -2.16 0.16 -4.72
C ARG A 36 -3.29 -0.07 -5.71
N THR A 37 -4.44 0.53 -5.43
CA THR A 37 -5.57 0.55 -6.35
C THR A 37 -5.78 1.95 -6.89
N SER A 38 -6.19 2.04 -8.15
CA SER A 38 -6.52 3.30 -8.81
C SER A 38 -7.55 3.02 -9.89
N SER A 39 -7.87 4.04 -10.69
CA SER A 39 -8.76 3.85 -11.83
C SER A 39 -8.20 2.86 -12.85
N GLU A 40 -6.90 2.59 -12.80
CA GLU A 40 -6.25 1.65 -13.71
C GLU A 40 -6.19 0.23 -13.16
N GLY A 41 -6.68 0.00 -11.93
CA GLY A 41 -6.72 -1.31 -11.33
C GLY A 41 -5.73 -1.49 -10.20
N ILE A 42 -5.23 -2.71 -10.03
CA ILE A 42 -4.33 -3.09 -8.93
C ILE A 42 -2.89 -3.08 -9.41
N GLU A 43 -2.03 -2.43 -8.62
CA GLU A 43 -0.59 -2.37 -8.91
C GLU A 43 0.18 -2.87 -7.69
N PRO A 44 0.89 -4.00 -7.78
CA PRO A 44 1.74 -4.44 -6.68
C PRO A 44 2.84 -3.41 -6.41
N MET A 45 3.19 -3.26 -5.13
CA MET A 45 4.21 -2.30 -4.73
C MET A 45 5.27 -2.98 -3.88
N THR A 46 6.54 -2.63 -4.11
CA THR A 46 7.62 -3.08 -3.25
C THR A 46 7.56 -2.33 -1.93
N GLU A 47 8.27 -2.84 -0.92
CA GLU A 47 8.36 -2.15 0.36
C GLU A 47 8.98 -0.76 0.18
N GLU A 48 10.03 -0.65 -0.65
CA GLU A 48 10.66 0.65 -0.89
C GLU A 48 9.71 1.64 -1.56
N ALA A 49 8.98 1.19 -2.58
CA ALA A 49 8.02 2.05 -3.25
C ALA A 49 6.91 2.48 -2.29
N THR A 50 6.48 1.58 -1.40
CA THR A 50 5.47 1.88 -0.40
C THR A 50 5.98 2.93 0.58
N LYS A 51 7.22 2.80 1.05
CA LYS A 51 7.83 3.79 1.94
C LYS A 51 7.88 5.16 1.29
N GLU A 52 8.31 5.21 0.03
CA GLU A 52 8.40 6.47 -0.69
C GLU A 52 7.02 7.10 -0.86
N TYR A 53 6.04 6.29 -1.23
CA TYR A 53 4.68 6.77 -1.42
C TYR A 53 4.10 7.32 -0.13
N LEU A 54 4.20 6.58 0.98
CA LEU A 54 3.67 7.03 2.26
C LEU A 54 4.44 8.21 2.83
N GLY A 55 5.75 8.24 2.63
CA GLY A 55 6.57 9.33 3.12
C GLY A 55 6.17 10.67 2.55
N ILE A 56 5.71 10.68 1.29
CA ILE A 56 5.27 11.90 0.63
C ILE A 56 3.80 12.19 0.93
N ASN A 57 2.96 11.17 0.92
CA ASN A 57 1.50 11.37 0.96
C ASN A 57 0.89 11.28 2.36
N ASP A 58 1.48 10.51 3.26
CA ASP A 58 0.93 10.32 4.60
C ASP A 58 2.03 9.87 5.56
N ALA A 59 2.76 10.83 6.11
CA ALA A 59 3.87 10.55 7.01
C ALA A 59 3.44 9.77 8.25
N ASP A 60 2.23 10.02 8.76
CA ASP A 60 1.74 9.30 9.94
C ASP A 60 1.54 7.82 9.64
N SER A 61 1.04 7.47 8.47
CA SER A 61 0.90 6.07 8.06
C SER A 61 2.26 5.42 7.86
N TYR A 62 3.24 6.17 7.34
CA TYR A 62 4.60 5.67 7.23
C TYR A 62 5.14 5.26 8.60
N ILE A 63 5.01 6.14 9.59
CA ILE A 63 5.50 5.89 10.94
C ILE A 63 4.77 4.69 11.56
N LYS A 64 3.46 4.63 11.38
CA LYS A 64 2.66 3.53 11.92
C LYS A 64 3.07 2.19 11.32
N GLU A 65 3.38 2.17 10.03
CA GLU A 65 3.69 0.93 9.32
C GLU A 65 5.15 0.53 9.47
N PHE A 66 6.09 1.47 9.43
CA PHE A 66 7.52 1.19 9.34
C PHE A 66 8.32 1.68 10.54
N GLY A 67 7.74 2.48 11.41
CA GLY A 67 8.42 2.99 12.59
C GLY A 67 8.88 4.43 12.43
N THR A 68 9.41 4.99 13.52
CA THR A 68 9.81 6.40 13.56
C THR A 68 11.10 6.64 12.78
N VAL A 69 11.23 7.88 12.29
CA VAL A 69 12.42 8.35 11.59
C VAL A 69 12.94 9.59 12.33
N GLU A 70 14.17 9.98 12.01
CA GLU A 70 14.75 11.18 12.60
C GLU A 70 14.09 12.42 12.00
N SER A 71 13.94 13.43 12.85
CA SER A 71 13.49 14.74 12.38
C SER A 71 14.60 15.42 11.58
N ALA A 72 14.21 16.10 10.53
CA ALA A 72 15.16 16.84 9.71
C ALA A 72 15.76 18.02 10.47
#